data_cdbd0cd8d6c53df9388f7090ca6dabdf
#
_entry.id   cdbd0cd8d6c53df9388f7090ca6dabdf
#
_cell.length_a   1.000
_cell.length_b   1.000
_cell.length_c   1.000
_cell.angle_alpha   90.00
_cell.angle_beta   90.00
_cell.angle_gamma   90.00
#
_symmetry.space_group_name_H-M   'P 1'
#
loop_
_entity.id
_entity.type
_entity.pdbx_description
1 polymer ?
#
loop_
_entity_poly.entity_id
_entity_poly.type
_entity_poly.pdbx_seq_one_letter_code
_entity_poly.pdbx_strand_id
1 'polypeptide(L)'
;AIVKHLISQKILINGKKEQLFAGVFGIFGHGNVACLGQALQENQKELPTWRGHHEQNMALTGIAYARAKRRKQIFVATSSVGPGSTNMVTAAAVAMSNRLPLLLLPGDTYASRIPEPVLQQVEHFNNPGITQNDAFKPVTRYFDRITRPEQILSSLPQAVQIMLDQADCGPAVISISQDVQGEGFDYPEVFFEEKIHAIRRVYPDQNQLKNAAEVLKSSKQPIIIAGGGVLYSEAEKELSEFAKKHNIPVTPTVMGLGCMNRSEEHTSELQSRRNLVCRLLLEKKKKKKTS
;
A
#
# COMPACT_ATOMS: atom_id res chain seq x y z
N ALA A 1 4.35 10.52 -20.18
CA ALA A 1 3.29 9.53 -20.23
C ALA A 1 2.87 9.09 -18.83
N ILE A 2 3.79 8.56 -17.96
CA ILE A 2 3.47 8.06 -16.60
C ILE A 2 2.72 9.10 -15.78
N VAL A 3 3.24 10.32 -15.65
CA VAL A 3 2.63 11.38 -14.81
C VAL A 3 1.20 11.72 -15.27
N LYS A 4 0.96 11.86 -16.58
CA LYS A 4 -0.37 12.11 -17.13
C LYS A 4 -1.34 10.96 -16.85
N HIS A 5 -0.86 9.72 -16.97
CA HIS A 5 -1.68 8.55 -16.62
C HIS A 5 -2.05 8.52 -15.13
N LEU A 6 -1.12 8.85 -14.22
CA LEU A 6 -1.42 8.93 -12.78
C LEU A 6 -2.46 10.02 -12.47
N ILE A 7 -2.37 11.16 -13.15
CA ILE A 7 -3.33 12.27 -13.01
C ILE A 7 -4.73 11.87 -13.47
N SER A 8 -4.84 11.08 -14.53
CA SER A 8 -6.12 10.63 -15.08
C SER A 8 -6.85 9.59 -14.22
N GLN A 9 -6.17 8.97 -13.24
CA GLN A 9 -6.78 7.98 -12.37
C GLN A 9 -7.54 8.65 -11.23
N LYS A 10 -8.83 8.40 -11.16
CA LYS A 10 -9.75 8.93 -10.14
C LYS A 10 -10.38 7.80 -9.34
N ILE A 11 -10.91 8.15 -8.18
CA ILE A 11 -11.63 7.22 -7.32
C ILE A 11 -12.89 7.86 -6.75
N LEU A 12 -13.93 7.06 -6.52
CA LEU A 12 -15.13 7.52 -5.82
C LEU A 12 -14.97 7.33 -4.31
N ILE A 13 -15.01 8.42 -3.56
CA ILE A 13 -15.02 8.43 -2.09
C ILE A 13 -16.27 9.15 -1.63
N ASN A 14 -17.17 8.43 -0.96
CA ASN A 14 -18.45 8.97 -0.49
C ASN A 14 -19.26 9.69 -1.59
N GLY A 15 -19.26 9.12 -2.80
CA GLY A 15 -19.94 9.68 -3.97
C GLY A 15 -19.23 10.87 -4.64
N LYS A 16 -18.09 11.30 -4.13
CA LYS A 16 -17.29 12.36 -4.72
C LYS A 16 -16.12 11.77 -5.51
N LYS A 17 -15.85 12.38 -6.66
CA LYS A 17 -14.69 12.04 -7.48
C LYS A 17 -13.44 12.74 -6.92
N GLU A 18 -12.43 11.95 -6.55
CA GLU A 18 -11.16 12.41 -6.02
C GLU A 18 -9.99 11.81 -6.80
N GLN A 19 -8.79 12.36 -6.65
CA GLN A 19 -7.57 11.77 -7.19
C GLN A 19 -7.28 10.44 -6.53
N LEU A 20 -6.98 9.40 -7.32
CA LEU A 20 -6.50 8.13 -6.78
C LEU A 20 -5.09 8.29 -6.21
N PHE A 21 -4.21 8.95 -6.96
CA PHE A 21 -2.85 9.26 -6.51
C PHE A 21 -2.83 10.67 -5.90
N ALA A 22 -2.67 10.73 -4.58
CA ALA A 22 -2.74 11.97 -3.82
C ALA A 22 -1.48 12.85 -3.97
N GLY A 23 -0.39 12.26 -4.41
CA GLY A 23 0.86 12.96 -4.65
C GLY A 23 2.07 12.03 -4.75
N VAL A 24 3.22 12.63 -4.92
CA VAL A 24 4.50 11.95 -5.11
C VAL A 24 5.52 12.44 -4.09
N PHE A 25 6.26 11.53 -3.48
CA PHE A 25 7.50 11.84 -2.79
C PHE A 25 8.69 11.45 -3.67
N GLY A 26 9.69 12.32 -3.80
CA GLY A 26 10.82 12.06 -4.67
C GLY A 26 12.17 12.49 -4.12
N ILE A 27 13.19 11.65 -4.35
CA ILE A 27 14.61 11.97 -4.33
C ILE A 27 15.15 11.49 -5.67
N PHE A 28 15.19 12.39 -6.65
CA PHE A 28 15.37 11.97 -8.04
C PHE A 28 16.79 11.50 -8.35
N GLY A 29 17.83 12.17 -7.83
CA GLY A 29 19.18 11.91 -8.25
C GLY A 29 19.35 12.00 -9.78
N HIS A 30 20.45 11.49 -10.33
CA HIS A 30 20.67 11.49 -11.77
C HIS A 30 19.82 10.44 -12.51
N GLY A 31 19.32 9.42 -11.80
CA GLY A 31 18.57 8.30 -12.42
C GLY A 31 17.22 8.68 -13.02
N ASN A 32 16.55 9.70 -12.49
CA ASN A 32 15.21 10.07 -12.95
C ASN A 32 14.86 11.57 -12.82
N VAL A 33 15.85 12.43 -12.58
CA VAL A 33 15.60 13.88 -12.45
C VAL A 33 15.21 14.54 -13.77
N ALA A 34 15.88 14.18 -14.86
CA ALA A 34 15.72 14.85 -16.15
C ALA A 34 14.37 14.54 -16.82
N CYS A 35 13.82 13.36 -16.65
CA CYS A 35 12.59 12.93 -17.33
C CYS A 35 11.39 12.88 -16.38
N LEU A 36 11.41 11.94 -15.44
CA LEU A 36 10.29 11.81 -14.49
C LEU A 36 10.18 13.02 -13.57
N GLY A 37 11.31 13.52 -13.05
CA GLY A 37 11.35 14.68 -12.17
C GLY A 37 10.87 15.95 -12.86
N GLN A 38 11.27 16.19 -14.10
CA GLN A 38 10.80 17.31 -14.90
C GLN A 38 9.29 17.22 -15.16
N ALA A 39 8.80 16.05 -15.57
CA ALA A 39 7.37 15.85 -15.80
C ALA A 39 6.53 16.07 -14.54
N LEU A 40 7.01 15.67 -13.36
CA LEU A 40 6.37 15.95 -12.08
C LEU A 40 6.38 17.44 -11.74
N GLN A 41 7.46 18.15 -12.02
CA GLN A 41 7.56 19.59 -11.82
C GLN A 41 6.56 20.36 -12.71
N GLU A 42 6.44 19.98 -13.97
CA GLU A 42 5.50 20.57 -14.92
C GLU A 42 4.02 20.36 -14.51
N ASN A 43 3.72 19.25 -13.83
CA ASN A 43 2.37 18.88 -13.40
C ASN A 43 2.15 19.03 -11.88
N GLN A 44 2.93 19.88 -11.22
CA GLN A 44 2.90 20.07 -9.76
C GLN A 44 1.52 20.45 -9.19
N LYS A 45 0.68 21.14 -9.97
CA LYS A 45 -0.66 21.55 -9.55
C LYS A 45 -1.65 20.38 -9.51
N GLU A 46 -1.51 19.44 -10.43
CA GLU A 46 -2.43 18.32 -10.60
C GLU A 46 -1.98 17.06 -9.84
N LEU A 47 -0.67 16.87 -9.72
CA LEU A 47 -0.04 15.81 -8.95
C LEU A 47 1.06 16.40 -8.06
N PRO A 48 0.71 16.89 -6.86
CA PRO A 48 1.66 17.52 -5.95
C PRO A 48 2.84 16.62 -5.64
N THR A 49 4.04 17.17 -5.72
CA THR A 49 5.28 16.44 -5.50
C THR A 49 6.11 17.11 -4.42
N TRP A 50 6.59 16.34 -3.47
CA TRP A 50 7.42 16.78 -2.37
C TRP A 50 8.76 16.08 -2.37
N ARG A 51 9.80 16.85 -2.09
CA ARG A 51 11.13 16.32 -1.88
C ARG A 51 11.26 15.77 -0.47
N GLY A 52 11.69 14.52 -0.35
CA GLY A 52 12.04 13.92 0.94
C GLY A 52 13.51 14.04 1.26
N HIS A 53 13.89 13.59 2.46
CA HIS A 53 15.27 13.53 2.93
C HIS A 53 15.80 12.09 3.00
N HIS A 54 14.92 11.10 2.90
CA HIS A 54 15.26 9.69 3.02
C HIS A 54 14.23 8.83 2.31
N GLU A 55 14.64 7.99 1.38
CA GLU A 55 13.74 7.25 0.47
C GLU A 55 12.81 6.29 1.24
N GLN A 56 13.34 5.57 2.23
CA GLN A 56 12.53 4.69 3.07
C GLN A 56 11.45 5.46 3.82
N ASN A 57 11.78 6.63 4.38
CA ASN A 57 10.81 7.45 5.12
C ASN A 57 9.71 8.00 4.22
N MET A 58 10.04 8.39 2.99
CA MET A 58 9.05 8.82 1.99
C MET A 58 8.04 7.70 1.70
N ALA A 59 8.54 6.51 1.44
CA ALA A 59 7.70 5.35 1.16
C ALA A 59 6.85 4.95 2.39
N LEU A 60 7.43 4.97 3.60
CA LEU A 60 6.68 4.73 4.86
C LEU A 60 5.60 5.79 5.10
N THR A 61 5.86 7.05 4.76
CA THR A 61 4.84 8.13 4.83
C THR A 61 3.68 7.86 3.88
N GLY A 62 3.98 7.41 2.66
CA GLY A 62 2.95 6.99 1.69
C GLY A 62 2.09 5.83 2.22
N ILE A 63 2.69 4.86 2.89
CA ILE A 63 2.00 3.74 3.53
C ILE A 63 1.08 4.23 4.67
N ALA A 64 1.58 5.13 5.51
CA ALA A 64 0.80 5.70 6.61
C ALA A 64 -0.42 6.49 6.07
N TYR A 65 -0.24 7.24 5.00
CA TYR A 65 -1.31 7.94 4.31
C TYR A 65 -2.37 6.98 3.76
N ALA A 66 -1.94 5.94 3.03
CA ALA A 66 -2.85 4.94 2.47
C ALA A 66 -3.67 4.23 3.58
N ARG A 67 -3.04 3.95 4.73
CA ARG A 67 -3.72 3.42 5.90
C ARG A 67 -4.76 4.40 6.46
N ALA A 68 -4.38 5.66 6.64
CA ALA A 68 -5.29 6.71 7.13
C ALA A 68 -6.47 6.94 6.18
N LYS A 69 -6.25 6.81 4.88
CA LYS A 69 -7.27 6.89 3.83
C LYS A 69 -8.00 5.56 3.58
N ARG A 70 -7.78 4.55 4.41
CA ARG A 70 -8.46 3.24 4.29
C ARG A 70 -8.28 2.60 2.92
N ARG A 71 -7.08 2.68 2.35
CA ARG A 71 -6.69 2.20 1.01
C ARG A 71 -7.38 2.92 -0.17
N LYS A 72 -8.13 4.00 0.09
CA LYS A 72 -8.87 4.71 -0.96
C LYS A 72 -8.01 5.66 -1.78
N GLN A 73 -6.89 6.11 -1.25
CA GLN A 73 -5.93 6.95 -1.95
C GLN A 73 -4.51 6.42 -1.74
N ILE A 74 -3.67 6.64 -2.74
CA ILE A 74 -2.34 6.07 -2.85
C ILE A 74 -1.33 7.19 -2.99
N PHE A 75 -0.17 7.05 -2.37
CA PHE A 75 1.00 7.87 -2.66
C PHE A 75 1.97 7.13 -3.58
N VAL A 76 2.71 7.91 -4.35
CA VAL A 76 3.82 7.43 -5.15
C VAL A 76 5.12 7.81 -4.45
N ALA A 77 6.10 6.93 -4.46
CA ALA A 77 7.46 7.28 -4.07
C ALA A 77 8.42 6.94 -5.21
N THR A 78 9.30 7.87 -5.52
CA THR A 78 10.32 7.70 -6.55
C THR A 78 11.70 8.03 -6.01
N SER A 79 12.70 7.31 -6.48
CA SER A 79 14.08 7.47 -6.05
C SER A 79 15.03 7.32 -7.22
N SER A 80 16.26 7.77 -7.02
CA SER A 80 17.35 7.49 -7.94
C SER A 80 17.61 5.99 -8.08
N VAL A 81 18.42 5.63 -9.03
CA VAL A 81 18.95 4.27 -9.24
C VAL A 81 19.90 3.85 -8.09
N GLY A 82 20.16 2.56 -7.95
CA GLY A 82 21.16 2.01 -7.04
C GLY A 82 20.75 2.09 -5.57
N PRO A 83 21.61 2.65 -4.68
CA PRO A 83 21.35 2.71 -3.25
C PRO A 83 20.08 3.47 -2.88
N GLY A 84 19.70 4.51 -3.64
CA GLY A 84 18.44 5.24 -3.43
C GLY A 84 17.22 4.35 -3.63
N SER A 85 17.25 3.52 -4.65
CA SER A 85 16.18 2.56 -4.92
C SER A 85 16.09 1.48 -3.85
N THR A 86 17.22 0.82 -3.52
CA THR A 86 17.24 -0.26 -2.52
C THR A 86 16.81 0.20 -1.13
N ASN A 87 16.97 1.47 -0.81
CA ASN A 87 16.54 2.07 0.45
C ASN A 87 15.00 2.04 0.63
N MET A 88 14.22 1.83 -0.42
CA MET A 88 12.76 1.67 -0.34
C MET A 88 12.29 0.21 -0.15
N VAL A 89 13.18 -0.79 -0.24
CA VAL A 89 12.83 -2.22 -0.15
C VAL A 89 12.16 -2.57 1.17
N THR A 90 12.69 -2.06 2.29
CA THR A 90 12.09 -2.25 3.62
C THR A 90 10.67 -1.71 3.68
N ALA A 91 10.41 -0.53 3.11
CA ALA A 91 9.08 0.05 3.08
C ALA A 91 8.12 -0.79 2.21
N ALA A 92 8.60 -1.31 1.08
CA ALA A 92 7.80 -2.25 0.26
C ALA A 92 7.40 -3.49 1.07
N ALA A 93 8.33 -4.09 1.83
CA ALA A 93 8.04 -5.22 2.70
C ALA A 93 6.98 -4.88 3.78
N VAL A 94 7.05 -3.68 4.37
CA VAL A 94 6.04 -3.19 5.32
C VAL A 94 4.68 -3.04 4.63
N ALA A 95 4.62 -2.46 3.44
CA ALA A 95 3.38 -2.33 2.67
C ALA A 95 2.79 -3.70 2.33
N MET A 96 3.62 -4.63 1.88
CA MET A 96 3.20 -5.99 1.54
C MET A 96 2.63 -6.75 2.73
N SER A 97 3.32 -6.75 3.86
CA SER A 97 2.90 -7.45 5.08
C SER A 97 1.59 -6.89 5.66
N ASN A 98 1.36 -5.59 5.49
CA ASN A 98 0.15 -4.90 5.95
C ASN A 98 -0.95 -4.79 4.89
N ARG A 99 -0.72 -5.31 3.68
CA ARG A 99 -1.66 -5.20 2.54
C ARG A 99 -2.08 -3.76 2.28
N LEU A 100 -1.11 -2.86 2.19
CA LEU A 100 -1.33 -1.44 1.93
C LEU A 100 -0.83 -1.07 0.54
N PRO A 101 -1.60 -0.29 -0.23
CA PRO A 101 -1.19 0.14 -1.55
C PRO A 101 -0.08 1.19 -1.47
N LEU A 102 0.91 1.04 -2.32
CA LEU A 102 2.00 1.98 -2.51
C LEU A 102 2.54 1.79 -3.92
N LEU A 103 2.68 2.87 -4.69
CA LEU A 103 3.36 2.81 -5.97
C LEU A 103 4.79 3.29 -5.81
N LEU A 104 5.74 2.43 -6.19
CA LEU A 104 7.16 2.75 -6.23
C LEU A 104 7.64 2.85 -7.68
N LEU A 105 8.29 3.95 -7.99
CA LEU A 105 8.87 4.24 -9.32
C LEU A 105 10.39 4.47 -9.17
N PRO A 106 11.17 3.45 -8.82
CA PRO A 106 12.62 3.59 -8.75
C PRO A 106 13.23 3.71 -10.14
N GLY A 107 14.28 4.50 -10.25
CA GLY A 107 15.18 4.44 -11.40
C GLY A 107 15.88 3.08 -11.47
N ASP A 108 16.19 2.62 -12.68
CA ASP A 108 16.95 1.39 -12.90
C ASP A 108 18.14 1.62 -13.81
N THR A 109 19.00 0.62 -13.91
CA THR A 109 20.16 0.62 -14.81
C THR A 109 19.75 0.83 -16.25
N TYR A 110 20.68 1.27 -17.09
CA TYR A 110 20.44 1.42 -18.52
C TYR A 110 20.02 0.11 -19.16
N ALA A 111 18.88 0.12 -19.86
CA ALA A 111 18.38 -1.04 -20.60
C ALA A 111 19.34 -1.42 -21.73
N SER A 112 19.97 -0.42 -22.38
CA SER A 112 20.95 -0.60 -23.46
C SER A 112 22.27 -1.17 -23.00
N ARG A 113 22.64 -1.02 -21.71
CA ARG A 113 23.92 -1.44 -21.12
C ARG A 113 25.15 -0.82 -21.78
N ILE A 114 24.98 0.18 -22.64
CA ILE A 114 26.09 0.80 -23.37
C ILE A 114 27.01 1.63 -22.48
N PRO A 115 26.49 2.54 -21.62
CA PRO A 115 27.32 3.27 -20.70
C PRO A 115 27.60 2.43 -19.43
N GLU A 116 28.74 1.77 -19.39
CA GLU A 116 29.22 0.98 -18.24
C GLU A 116 30.67 1.37 -17.90
N PRO A 117 30.99 1.59 -16.60
CA PRO A 117 30.09 1.72 -15.44
C PRO A 117 29.41 3.09 -15.39
N VAL A 118 28.21 3.17 -14.85
CA VAL A 118 27.44 4.40 -14.65
C VAL A 118 27.36 4.76 -13.17
N LEU A 119 27.37 6.04 -12.87
CA LEU A 119 27.32 6.56 -11.51
C LEU A 119 26.12 5.97 -10.72
N GLN A 120 26.41 5.41 -9.54
CA GLN A 120 25.45 4.81 -8.61
C GLN A 120 24.66 3.60 -9.13
N GLN A 121 24.85 3.17 -10.35
CA GLN A 121 24.30 1.91 -10.81
C GLN A 121 25.05 0.76 -10.16
N VAL A 122 24.31 -0.17 -9.57
CA VAL A 122 24.87 -1.38 -8.98
C VAL A 122 24.81 -2.46 -10.05
N GLU A 123 25.74 -2.37 -11.01
CA GLU A 123 25.83 -3.33 -12.10
C GLU A 123 26.31 -4.69 -11.60
N HIS A 124 25.81 -5.72 -12.23
CA HIS A 124 26.19 -7.09 -11.95
C HIS A 124 26.86 -7.72 -13.18
N PHE A 125 28.16 -7.48 -13.34
CA PHE A 125 28.91 -7.85 -14.55
C PHE A 125 28.84 -9.35 -14.91
N ASN A 126 28.78 -10.23 -13.92
CA ASN A 126 28.65 -11.67 -14.14
C ASN A 126 27.21 -12.12 -14.43
N ASN A 127 26.22 -11.27 -14.21
CA ASN A 127 24.80 -11.54 -14.47
C ASN A 127 24.07 -10.25 -14.87
N PRO A 128 24.26 -9.79 -16.10
CA PRO A 128 23.72 -8.49 -16.54
C PRO A 128 22.18 -8.44 -16.65
N GLY A 129 21.51 -9.56 -16.43
CA GLY A 129 20.03 -9.62 -16.33
C GLY A 129 19.51 -9.21 -14.96
N ILE A 130 20.35 -9.11 -13.94
CA ILE A 130 19.99 -8.70 -12.58
C ILE A 130 20.35 -7.23 -12.38
N THR A 131 19.41 -6.47 -11.79
CA THR A 131 19.67 -5.14 -11.27
C THR A 131 19.36 -5.09 -9.78
N GLN A 132 19.77 -4.03 -9.09
CA GLN A 132 19.46 -3.82 -7.67
C GLN A 132 17.94 -3.84 -7.39
N ASN A 133 17.12 -3.48 -8.38
CA ASN A 133 15.67 -3.45 -8.24
C ASN A 133 15.02 -4.84 -8.19
N ASP A 134 15.75 -5.92 -8.53
CA ASP A 134 15.26 -7.28 -8.31
C ASP A 134 15.01 -7.59 -6.84
N ALA A 135 15.62 -6.84 -5.92
CA ALA A 135 15.36 -6.93 -4.48
C ALA A 135 13.89 -6.61 -4.09
N PHE A 136 13.14 -5.94 -4.95
CA PHE A 136 11.71 -5.69 -4.71
C PHE A 136 10.82 -6.90 -5.00
N LYS A 137 11.23 -7.82 -5.87
CA LYS A 137 10.39 -8.94 -6.32
C LYS A 137 9.77 -9.75 -5.18
N PRO A 138 10.52 -10.16 -4.13
CA PRO A 138 9.95 -10.94 -3.03
C PRO A 138 9.08 -10.14 -2.06
N VAL A 139 9.07 -8.82 -2.13
CA VAL A 139 8.42 -7.93 -1.16
C VAL A 139 7.35 -7.03 -1.78
N THR A 140 6.89 -7.36 -3.00
CA THR A 140 5.84 -6.60 -3.69
C THR A 140 4.78 -7.52 -4.29
N ARG A 141 3.57 -7.01 -4.47
CA ARG A 141 2.48 -7.72 -5.14
C ARG A 141 2.57 -7.64 -6.66
N TYR A 142 3.18 -6.57 -7.14
CA TYR A 142 3.43 -6.38 -8.55
C TYR A 142 4.83 -5.81 -8.74
N PHE A 143 5.58 -6.37 -9.66
CA PHE A 143 6.87 -5.87 -10.08
C PHE A 143 6.98 -5.96 -11.60
N ASP A 144 7.34 -4.84 -12.22
CA ASP A 144 7.71 -4.82 -13.62
C ASP A 144 8.93 -3.94 -13.85
N ARG A 145 9.76 -4.29 -14.84
CA ARG A 145 10.90 -3.51 -15.29
C ARG A 145 10.65 -2.98 -16.69
N ILE A 146 10.63 -1.68 -16.81
CA ILE A 146 10.40 -1.00 -18.09
C ILE A 146 11.73 -0.82 -18.81
N THR A 147 11.93 -1.59 -19.84
CA THR A 147 13.08 -1.55 -20.75
C THR A 147 12.73 -1.04 -22.13
N ARG A 148 11.45 -0.75 -22.37
CA ARG A 148 10.90 -0.16 -23.58
C ARG A 148 9.68 0.70 -23.23
N PRO A 149 9.48 1.86 -23.84
CA PRO A 149 8.43 2.82 -23.43
C PRO A 149 7.00 2.26 -23.54
N GLU A 150 6.70 1.41 -24.53
CA GLU A 150 5.38 0.83 -24.71
C GLU A 150 4.91 -0.10 -23.58
N GLN A 151 5.83 -0.66 -22.80
CA GLN A 151 5.50 -1.58 -21.70
C GLN A 151 4.62 -0.93 -20.63
N ILE A 152 4.69 0.38 -20.44
CA ILE A 152 3.86 1.07 -19.46
C ILE A 152 2.37 1.02 -19.76
N LEU A 153 1.98 0.76 -21.02
CA LEU A 153 0.58 0.63 -21.44
C LEU A 153 -0.13 -0.54 -20.72
N SER A 154 0.59 -1.58 -20.40
CA SER A 154 0.07 -2.72 -19.63
C SER A 154 0.46 -2.64 -18.15
N SER A 155 1.68 -2.21 -17.87
CA SER A 155 2.26 -2.25 -16.53
C SER A 155 1.55 -1.32 -15.54
N LEU A 156 1.30 -0.07 -15.89
CA LEU A 156 0.60 0.88 -15.01
C LEU A 156 -0.84 0.46 -14.68
N PRO A 157 -1.69 0.07 -15.66
CA PRO A 157 -3.02 -0.41 -15.37
C PRO A 157 -3.06 -1.65 -14.47
N GLN A 158 -2.14 -2.60 -14.66
CA GLN A 158 -2.03 -3.79 -13.81
C GLN A 158 -1.60 -3.43 -12.39
N ALA A 159 -0.63 -2.54 -12.23
CA ALA A 159 -0.20 -2.04 -10.95
C ALA A 159 -1.37 -1.37 -10.19
N VAL A 160 -2.16 -0.53 -10.87
CA VAL A 160 -3.36 0.10 -10.29
C VAL A 160 -4.39 -0.94 -9.87
N GLN A 161 -4.64 -1.95 -10.71
CA GLN A 161 -5.60 -3.01 -10.40
C GLN A 161 -5.23 -3.77 -9.14
N ILE A 162 -3.96 -4.15 -8.97
CA ILE A 162 -3.46 -4.88 -7.80
C ILE A 162 -3.52 -4.01 -6.54
N MET A 163 -3.14 -2.75 -6.64
CA MET A 163 -3.21 -1.82 -5.50
C MET A 163 -4.64 -1.55 -5.02
N LEU A 164 -5.65 -1.72 -5.88
CA LEU A 164 -7.07 -1.56 -5.57
C LEU A 164 -7.78 -2.88 -5.22
N ASP A 165 -7.11 -4.02 -5.36
CA ASP A 165 -7.69 -5.29 -4.97
C ASP A 165 -7.88 -5.36 -3.46
N GLN A 166 -9.07 -5.80 -3.01
CA GLN A 166 -9.37 -5.84 -1.58
C GLN A 166 -8.78 -7.05 -0.87
N ALA A 167 -8.63 -8.15 -1.57
CA ALA A 167 -8.08 -9.40 -1.02
C ALA A 167 -6.55 -9.42 -1.06
N ASP A 168 -5.97 -8.97 -2.19
CA ASP A 168 -4.54 -9.08 -2.46
C ASP A 168 -3.83 -7.73 -2.63
N CYS A 169 -4.37 -6.69 -2.00
CA CYS A 169 -3.79 -5.36 -1.98
C CYS A 169 -2.34 -5.37 -1.47
N GLY A 170 -1.50 -4.57 -2.10
CA GLY A 170 -0.12 -4.40 -1.66
C GLY A 170 0.65 -3.42 -2.54
N PRO A 171 1.97 -3.31 -2.33
CA PRO A 171 2.80 -2.41 -3.11
C PRO A 171 3.01 -2.91 -4.54
N ALA A 172 3.06 -1.96 -5.47
CA ALA A 172 3.46 -2.17 -6.85
C ALA A 172 4.77 -1.41 -7.12
N VAL A 173 5.67 -2.04 -7.85
CA VAL A 173 6.93 -1.45 -8.30
C VAL A 173 6.97 -1.46 -9.81
N ILE A 174 7.21 -0.30 -10.40
CA ILE A 174 7.54 -0.14 -11.81
C ILE A 174 8.94 0.44 -11.86
N SER A 175 9.89 -0.42 -12.13
CA SER A 175 11.31 -0.10 -12.24
C SER A 175 11.58 0.47 -13.62
N ILE A 176 12.12 1.69 -13.73
CA ILE A 176 12.20 2.40 -14.99
C ILE A 176 13.67 2.63 -15.36
N SER A 177 14.12 1.95 -16.42
CA SER A 177 15.48 2.12 -16.93
C SER A 177 15.73 3.58 -17.32
N GLN A 178 16.89 4.09 -16.94
CA GLN A 178 17.20 5.52 -17.04
C GLN A 178 17.17 6.04 -18.48
N ASP A 179 17.70 5.30 -19.42
CA ASP A 179 17.71 5.64 -20.87
C ASP A 179 16.30 5.62 -21.47
N VAL A 180 15.48 4.64 -21.07
CA VAL A 180 14.10 4.48 -21.56
C VAL A 180 13.19 5.64 -21.17
N GLN A 181 13.49 6.32 -20.06
CA GLN A 181 12.68 7.49 -19.63
C GLN A 181 12.68 8.62 -20.66
N GLY A 182 13.76 8.74 -21.43
CA GLY A 182 13.91 9.77 -22.48
C GLY A 182 13.44 9.34 -23.86
N GLU A 183 13.05 8.08 -24.04
CA GLU A 183 12.60 7.59 -25.34
C GLU A 183 11.19 8.09 -25.72
N GLY A 184 11.05 8.50 -26.99
CA GLY A 184 9.77 8.88 -27.54
C GLY A 184 8.93 7.65 -27.95
N PHE A 185 7.62 7.71 -27.71
CA PHE A 185 6.66 6.70 -28.15
C PHE A 185 5.29 7.33 -28.37
N ASP A 186 4.58 6.89 -29.40
CA ASP A 186 3.21 7.34 -29.70
C ASP A 186 2.21 6.57 -28.84
N TYR A 187 1.92 7.14 -27.68
CA TYR A 187 0.94 6.57 -26.77
C TYR A 187 -0.49 6.80 -27.26
N PRO A 188 -1.36 5.79 -27.27
CA PRO A 188 -2.76 5.97 -27.64
C PRO A 188 -3.46 6.92 -26.66
N GLU A 189 -4.33 7.79 -27.15
CA GLU A 189 -5.03 8.80 -26.33
C GLU A 189 -5.82 8.18 -25.17
N VAL A 190 -6.43 7.01 -25.39
CA VAL A 190 -7.17 6.25 -24.36
C VAL A 190 -6.34 5.96 -23.11
N PHE A 191 -5.01 5.92 -23.23
CA PHE A 191 -4.13 5.73 -22.07
C PHE A 191 -4.14 6.91 -21.10
N PHE A 192 -4.54 8.08 -21.56
CA PHE A 192 -4.60 9.31 -20.77
C PHE A 192 -6.02 9.74 -20.43
N GLU A 193 -7.01 9.00 -20.86
CA GLU A 193 -8.41 9.28 -20.53
C GLU A 193 -8.67 9.09 -19.02
N GLU A 194 -9.58 9.91 -18.49
CA GLU A 194 -9.98 9.82 -17.10
C GLU A 194 -10.63 8.47 -16.82
N LYS A 195 -10.08 7.74 -15.85
CA LYS A 195 -10.63 6.48 -15.38
C LYS A 195 -11.08 6.59 -13.92
N ILE A 196 -12.36 6.36 -13.67
CA ILE A 196 -12.94 6.40 -12.34
C ILE A 196 -12.96 4.98 -11.77
N HIS A 197 -12.24 4.78 -10.68
CA HIS A 197 -12.20 3.51 -9.96
C HIS A 197 -13.24 3.47 -8.86
N ALA A 198 -13.85 2.31 -8.68
CA ALA A 198 -14.70 2.00 -7.54
C ALA A 198 -14.11 0.81 -6.79
N ILE A 199 -14.06 0.89 -5.48
CA ILE A 199 -13.61 -0.23 -4.66
C ILE A 199 -14.69 -1.30 -4.68
N ARG A 200 -14.36 -2.44 -5.27
CA ARG A 200 -15.27 -3.58 -5.34
C ARG A 200 -15.27 -4.32 -4.01
N ARG A 201 -16.45 -4.62 -3.48
CA ARG A 201 -16.63 -5.46 -2.29
C ARG A 201 -17.18 -6.81 -2.72
N VAL A 202 -16.49 -7.88 -2.34
CA VAL A 202 -16.93 -9.24 -2.63
C VAL A 202 -17.96 -9.63 -1.58
N TYR A 203 -19.15 -10.08 -2.02
CA TYR A 203 -20.15 -10.64 -1.13
C TYR A 203 -19.72 -12.03 -0.65
N PRO A 204 -19.99 -12.39 0.62
CA PRO A 204 -19.72 -13.72 1.12
C PRO A 204 -20.58 -14.78 0.44
N ASP A 205 -20.05 -15.98 0.29
CA ASP A 205 -20.83 -17.14 -0.15
C ASP A 205 -21.96 -17.41 0.85
N GLN A 206 -23.18 -17.63 0.32
CA GLN A 206 -24.38 -17.78 1.15
C GLN A 206 -24.35 -19.04 2.02
N ASN A 207 -23.72 -20.14 1.55
CA ASN A 207 -23.62 -21.36 2.34
C ASN A 207 -22.59 -21.19 3.46
N GLN A 208 -21.48 -20.53 3.19
CA GLN A 208 -20.48 -20.19 4.22
C GLN A 208 -21.09 -19.27 5.29
N LEU A 209 -21.89 -18.29 4.88
CA LEU A 209 -22.58 -17.40 5.81
C LEU A 209 -23.58 -18.15 6.71
N LYS A 210 -24.37 -19.08 6.15
CA LYS A 210 -25.25 -19.96 6.93
C LYS A 210 -24.48 -20.82 7.93
N ASN A 211 -23.41 -21.48 7.47
CA ASN A 211 -22.58 -22.31 8.34
C ASN A 211 -21.97 -21.49 9.50
N ALA A 212 -21.45 -20.30 9.20
CA ALA A 212 -20.93 -19.39 10.22
C ALA A 212 -22.00 -18.98 11.24
N ALA A 213 -23.22 -18.71 10.78
CA ALA A 213 -24.34 -18.36 11.66
C ALA A 213 -24.76 -19.55 12.56
N GLU A 214 -24.74 -20.77 12.05
CA GLU A 214 -25.03 -21.98 12.84
C GLU A 214 -23.97 -22.22 13.91
N VAL A 215 -22.69 -22.12 13.56
CA VAL A 215 -21.58 -22.24 14.52
C VAL A 215 -21.69 -21.17 15.62
N LEU A 216 -22.00 -19.94 15.23
CA LEU A 216 -22.17 -18.86 16.20
C LEU A 216 -23.35 -19.10 17.15
N LYS A 217 -24.50 -19.56 16.61
CA LYS A 217 -25.71 -19.91 17.43
C LYS A 217 -25.45 -21.03 18.42
N SER A 218 -24.62 -22.02 18.05
CA SER A 218 -24.27 -23.15 18.93
C SER A 218 -23.20 -22.81 19.95
N SER A 219 -22.49 -21.69 19.79
CA SER A 219 -21.40 -21.27 20.66
C SER A 219 -21.91 -20.75 21.99
N LYS A 220 -21.31 -21.23 23.11
CA LYS A 220 -21.70 -20.81 24.48
C LYS A 220 -21.05 -19.50 24.90
N GLN A 221 -19.83 -19.24 24.45
CA GLN A 221 -19.05 -18.05 24.83
C GLN A 221 -18.27 -17.52 23.60
N PRO A 222 -18.99 -16.97 22.61
CA PRO A 222 -18.36 -16.42 21.42
C PRO A 222 -17.57 -15.16 21.77
N ILE A 223 -16.46 -14.91 21.03
CA ILE A 223 -15.70 -13.68 21.03
C ILE A 223 -15.39 -13.27 19.59
N ILE A 224 -15.45 -11.97 19.31
CA ILE A 224 -15.09 -11.42 18.02
C ILE A 224 -13.66 -10.85 18.10
N ILE A 225 -12.79 -11.30 17.20
CA ILE A 225 -11.47 -10.69 16.99
C ILE A 225 -11.56 -9.83 15.72
N ALA A 226 -11.66 -8.52 15.91
CA ALA A 226 -11.86 -7.57 14.81
C ALA A 226 -10.51 -7.13 14.21
N GLY A 227 -10.33 -7.43 12.93
CA GLY A 227 -9.13 -7.03 12.17
C GLY A 227 -9.36 -5.77 11.32
N GLY A 228 -8.35 -5.39 10.54
CA GLY A 228 -8.40 -4.25 9.61
C GLY A 228 -9.47 -4.35 8.54
N GLY A 229 -9.98 -5.56 8.26
CA GLY A 229 -11.09 -5.77 7.34
C GLY A 229 -12.34 -4.99 7.69
N VAL A 230 -12.63 -4.79 8.98
CA VAL A 230 -13.76 -3.98 9.45
C VAL A 230 -13.63 -2.54 8.98
N LEU A 231 -12.42 -1.95 9.17
CA LEU A 231 -12.14 -0.56 8.75
C LEU A 231 -12.16 -0.40 7.23
N TYR A 232 -11.59 -1.36 6.49
CA TYR A 232 -11.52 -1.29 5.04
C TYR A 232 -12.86 -1.57 4.35
N SER A 233 -13.76 -2.31 5.01
CA SER A 233 -15.13 -2.51 4.55
C SER A 233 -16.10 -1.44 5.06
N GLU A 234 -15.65 -0.54 5.94
CA GLU A 234 -16.48 0.50 6.58
C GLU A 234 -17.66 -0.09 7.36
N ALA A 235 -17.41 -1.21 8.05
CA ALA A 235 -18.43 -1.99 8.77
C ALA A 235 -18.37 -1.80 10.30
N GLU A 236 -17.84 -0.65 10.77
CA GLU A 236 -17.70 -0.37 12.20
C GLU A 236 -19.06 -0.29 12.90
N LYS A 237 -20.04 0.32 12.22
CA LYS A 237 -21.38 0.46 12.75
C LYS A 237 -22.08 -0.90 12.86
N GLU A 238 -22.03 -1.69 11.80
CA GLU A 238 -22.60 -3.04 11.75
C GLU A 238 -21.96 -3.95 12.79
N LEU A 239 -20.63 -3.87 12.97
CA LEU A 239 -19.94 -4.63 14.02
C LEU A 239 -20.43 -4.24 15.41
N SER A 240 -20.51 -2.95 15.70
CA SER A 240 -20.95 -2.45 17.01
C SER A 240 -22.41 -2.86 17.31
N GLU A 241 -23.31 -2.69 16.34
CA GLU A 241 -24.73 -3.09 16.47
C GLU A 241 -24.88 -4.60 16.66
N PHE A 242 -24.14 -5.40 15.91
CA PHE A 242 -24.15 -6.85 16.01
C PHE A 242 -23.64 -7.32 17.39
N ALA A 243 -22.49 -6.81 17.82
CA ALA A 243 -21.89 -7.16 19.08
C ALA A 243 -22.80 -6.81 20.28
N LYS A 244 -23.39 -5.62 20.27
CA LYS A 244 -24.37 -5.18 21.30
C LYS A 244 -25.63 -6.05 21.31
N LYS A 245 -26.22 -6.27 20.13
CA LYS A 245 -27.45 -7.06 19.99
C LYS A 245 -27.31 -8.48 20.54
N HIS A 246 -26.15 -9.09 20.35
CA HIS A 246 -25.90 -10.48 20.72
C HIS A 246 -25.05 -10.61 21.99
N ASN A 247 -24.70 -9.49 22.64
CA ASN A 247 -23.85 -9.43 23.83
C ASN A 247 -22.54 -10.21 23.68
N ILE A 248 -21.87 -10.02 22.51
CA ILE A 248 -20.61 -10.69 22.20
C ILE A 248 -19.47 -9.72 22.43
N PRO A 249 -18.45 -10.06 23.26
CA PRO A 249 -17.28 -9.21 23.45
C PRO A 249 -16.45 -9.12 22.16
N VAL A 250 -15.90 -7.93 21.89
CA VAL A 250 -15.04 -7.65 20.73
C VAL A 250 -13.67 -7.21 21.20
N THR A 251 -12.63 -7.79 20.61
CA THR A 251 -11.25 -7.36 20.79
C THR A 251 -10.62 -7.03 19.44
N PRO A 252 -10.08 -5.82 19.25
CA PRO A 252 -9.41 -5.48 18.01
C PRO A 252 -8.00 -6.06 17.95
N THR A 253 -7.57 -6.43 16.75
CA THR A 253 -6.14 -6.61 16.45
C THR A 253 -5.48 -5.23 16.27
N VAL A 254 -4.13 -5.19 16.21
CA VAL A 254 -3.40 -3.94 15.91
C VAL A 254 -3.91 -3.26 14.64
N MET A 255 -4.26 -4.03 13.62
CA MET A 255 -4.81 -3.50 12.35
C MET A 255 -6.29 -3.13 12.44
N GLY A 256 -6.99 -3.63 13.45
CA GLY A 256 -8.40 -3.32 13.73
C GLY A 256 -8.60 -2.19 14.74
N LEU A 257 -7.53 -1.61 15.27
CA LEU A 257 -7.65 -0.48 16.21
C LEU A 257 -8.47 0.66 15.62
N GLY A 258 -9.50 1.10 16.34
CA GLY A 258 -10.45 2.12 15.89
C GLY A 258 -11.69 1.56 15.20
N CYS A 259 -11.86 0.24 15.07
CA CYS A 259 -13.08 -0.37 14.52
C CYS A 259 -14.31 -0.28 15.45
N MET A 260 -14.09 0.06 16.72
CA MET A 260 -15.13 0.35 17.73
C MET A 260 -14.72 1.53 18.61
N ASN A 261 -15.67 2.13 19.29
CA ASN A 261 -15.37 3.11 20.32
C ASN A 261 -14.59 2.47 21.47
N ARG A 262 -13.55 3.14 21.94
CA ARG A 262 -12.65 2.62 22.98
C ARG A 262 -13.37 2.21 24.27
N SER A 263 -14.49 2.85 24.59
CA SER A 263 -15.36 2.49 25.73
C SER A 263 -16.15 1.19 25.51
N GLU A 264 -16.24 0.70 24.28
CA GLU A 264 -16.94 -0.52 23.89
C GLU A 264 -15.97 -1.69 23.62
N GLU A 265 -14.66 -1.43 23.59
CA GLU A 265 -13.62 -2.44 23.48
C GLU A 265 -13.43 -3.13 24.85
N HIS A 266 -13.70 -4.40 24.92
CA HIS A 266 -13.58 -5.16 26.16
C HIS A 266 -12.14 -5.53 26.52
N THR A 267 -11.19 -5.53 25.58
CA THR A 267 -9.75 -5.62 25.84
C THR A 267 -8.94 -5.14 24.63
N SER A 268 -8.07 -4.18 24.83
CA SER A 268 -7.13 -3.71 23.79
C SER A 268 -5.75 -4.41 23.85
N GLU A 269 -5.55 -5.40 24.72
CA GLU A 269 -4.21 -5.90 25.06
C GLU A 269 -3.98 -7.39 24.79
N LEU A 270 -4.49 -7.95 23.70
CA LEU A 270 -4.02 -9.24 23.20
C LEU A 270 -2.71 -9.12 22.39
N GLN A 271 -1.78 -8.28 22.85
CA GLN A 271 -0.60 -7.96 22.04
C GLN A 271 0.57 -8.92 22.13
N SER A 272 0.62 -9.83 23.04
CA SER A 272 1.47 -11.01 22.92
C SER A 272 1.14 -12.03 24.01
N ARG A 273 1.26 -13.30 23.71
CA ARG A 273 1.18 -14.38 24.71
C ARG A 273 2.21 -14.24 25.84
N ARG A 274 3.21 -13.38 25.69
CA ARG A 274 4.27 -13.10 26.68
C ARG A 274 4.04 -11.83 27.50
N ASN A 275 3.22 -10.88 27.03
CA ASN A 275 2.92 -9.62 27.71
C ASN A 275 1.50 -9.55 28.28
N LEU A 276 0.80 -10.66 28.37
CA LEU A 276 -0.45 -10.80 29.13
C LEU A 276 -0.17 -10.74 30.65
N VAL A 277 0.47 -9.67 31.08
CA VAL A 277 0.30 -9.21 32.45
C VAL A 277 -1.00 -8.41 32.44
N CYS A 278 -2.07 -9.14 32.52
CA CYS A 278 -3.40 -8.60 32.57
C CYS A 278 -3.47 -7.61 33.73
N ARG A 279 -3.78 -6.35 33.44
CA ARG A 279 -4.00 -5.32 34.49
C ARG A 279 -4.95 -5.81 35.57
N LEU A 280 -5.94 -6.63 35.20
CA LEU A 280 -6.85 -7.34 36.10
C LEU A 280 -6.16 -8.33 37.02
N LEU A 281 -5.05 -8.97 36.64
CA LEU A 281 -4.27 -9.83 37.54
C LEU A 281 -3.43 -9.03 38.53
N LEU A 282 -2.95 -7.85 38.14
CA LEU A 282 -2.25 -6.92 39.01
C LEU A 282 -3.20 -6.28 40.02
N GLU A 283 -4.40 -5.94 39.63
CA GLU A 283 -5.45 -5.41 40.50
C GLU A 283 -5.97 -6.47 41.49
N LYS A 284 -6.14 -7.73 41.05
CA LYS A 284 -6.45 -8.86 41.97
C LYS A 284 -5.33 -9.15 42.97
N LYS A 285 -4.06 -9.00 42.55
CA LYS A 285 -2.92 -9.12 43.49
C LYS A 285 -2.85 -7.98 44.50
N LYS A 286 -3.21 -6.75 44.11
CA LYS A 286 -3.29 -5.62 45.04
C LYS A 286 -4.41 -5.80 46.07
N LYS A 287 -5.61 -6.26 45.65
CA LYS A 287 -6.71 -6.54 46.58
C LYS A 287 -6.45 -7.70 47.56
N LYS A 288 -5.58 -8.65 47.22
CA LYS A 288 -5.17 -9.74 48.13
C LYS A 288 -4.04 -9.36 49.11
N LYS A 289 -3.38 -8.21 48.94
CA LYS A 289 -2.36 -7.71 49.89
C LYS A 289 -2.90 -6.67 50.86
N THR A 290 -4.16 -6.31 50.78
CA THR A 290 -4.84 -5.35 51.68
C THR A 290 -5.99 -5.97 52.48
N SER A 291 -6.06 -7.32 52.54
CA SER A 291 -6.99 -8.04 53.40
C SER A 291 -6.23 -8.93 54.40
#